data_1701c0a24d287cbe36ddd66f0667a2b6
#
_entry.id   1701c0a24d287cbe36ddd66f0667a2b6
#
_cell.length_a   1.000
_cell.length_b   1.000
_cell.length_c   1.000
_cell.angle_alpha   90.00
_cell.angle_beta   90.00
_cell.angle_gamma   90.00
#
_symmetry.space_group_name_H-M   'P 1'
#
loop_
_entity.id
_entity.type
_entity.pdbx_description
1 polymer ?
#
loop_
_entity_poly.entity_id
_entity_poly.type
_entity_poly.pdbx_seq_one_letter_code
_entity_poly.pdbx_strand_id
1 'polypeptide(L)'
;MDLVTRMTRRLPRVLADIEELVTCESPSSDPAALARSTDLVADLGKRHLGAAPERVGSGGRTHLRWRLGDGPSRVLLLGHHDTVWPLGSLATHPFGVHDGVLRGPGCVDMKAGLVLALHALAELGLPDGVTLLVTSDEELGSPTSRELVERAAAGCAAALVLEAAAAGGALKTERKGVSRYLVRVHGRAAHAGLEPERGVNATVELAHQVLALTALADPGRGTTVTPTLAAAGASANTVPASAEVAVDVRVRDAAEQGRVDAAVRALRPVLPGARLELTGGPNRPPMAASASAALMLRAARVAGQLGLPVPAGAAVGGGSDGNFTAGIGTPTLDGLGAVGGGAHADDEHVLVDALPARAALIAGLIADVLAPEPRS
;
A
#
# COMPACT_ATOMS: atom_id res chain seq x y z
N MET A 1 -20.61 24.31 16.55
CA MET A 1 -19.39 24.40 15.69
C MET A 1 -19.35 23.15 14.85
N ASP A 2 -19.27 23.30 13.54
CA ASP A 2 -19.23 22.18 12.61
C ASP A 2 -17.88 21.40 12.72
N LEU A 3 -17.86 20.21 12.15
CA LEU A 3 -16.72 19.28 12.27
C LEU A 3 -15.46 19.83 11.59
N VAL A 4 -15.59 20.49 10.42
CA VAL A 4 -14.46 21.08 9.70
C VAL A 4 -13.78 22.17 10.53
N THR A 5 -14.58 23.07 11.14
CA THR A 5 -14.06 24.11 12.04
C THR A 5 -13.34 23.51 13.25
N ARG A 6 -13.84 22.41 13.83
CA ARG A 6 -13.17 21.73 14.95
C ARG A 6 -11.84 21.13 14.50
N MET A 7 -11.77 20.50 13.31
CA MET A 7 -10.53 19.98 12.75
C MET A 7 -9.53 21.08 12.39
N THR A 8 -10.01 22.24 11.90
CA THR A 8 -9.15 23.41 11.65
C THR A 8 -8.46 23.90 12.92
N ARG A 9 -9.15 23.91 14.05
CA ARG A 9 -8.54 24.25 15.34
C ARG A 9 -7.48 23.24 15.82
N ARG A 10 -7.60 22.00 15.40
CA ARG A 10 -6.61 20.94 15.69
C ARG A 10 -5.38 20.99 14.79
N LEU A 11 -5.41 21.77 13.68
CA LEU A 11 -4.34 21.79 12.68
C LEU A 11 -2.93 21.97 13.27
N PRO A 12 -2.66 22.87 14.22
CA PRO A 12 -1.33 23.00 14.81
C PRO A 12 -0.86 21.69 15.47
N ARG A 13 -1.77 20.95 16.11
CA ARG A 13 -1.44 19.68 16.74
C ARG A 13 -1.27 18.56 15.70
N VAL A 14 -2.11 18.55 14.65
CA VAL A 14 -1.97 17.63 13.52
C VAL A 14 -0.59 17.77 12.89
N LEU A 15 -0.13 19.01 12.64
CA LEU A 15 1.20 19.26 12.08
C LEU A 15 2.32 18.79 12.99
N ALA A 16 2.22 19.03 14.30
CA ALA A 16 3.21 18.56 15.26
C ALA A 16 3.29 17.03 15.34
N ASP A 17 2.15 16.33 15.28
CA ASP A 17 2.11 14.86 15.31
C ASP A 17 2.62 14.28 13.96
N ILE A 18 2.39 14.96 12.81
CA ILE A 18 2.99 14.57 11.52
C ILE A 18 4.50 14.76 11.57
N GLU A 19 5.00 15.89 12.10
CA GLU A 19 6.43 16.15 12.26
C GLU A 19 7.10 15.06 13.09
N GLU A 20 6.49 14.68 14.21
CA GLU A 20 7.00 13.62 15.09
C GLU A 20 7.13 12.28 14.35
N LEU A 21 6.11 11.90 13.53
CA LEU A 21 6.17 10.67 12.74
C LEU A 21 7.15 10.75 11.57
N VAL A 22 7.19 11.86 10.85
CA VAL A 22 8.07 12.03 9.68
C VAL A 22 9.53 12.03 10.10
N THR A 23 9.85 12.70 11.21
CA THR A 23 11.22 12.75 11.74
C THR A 23 11.69 11.43 12.36
N CYS A 24 10.79 10.50 12.63
CA CYS A 24 11.13 9.11 12.96
C CYS A 24 11.15 8.29 11.65
N GLU A 25 12.33 8.20 11.03
CA GLU A 25 12.50 7.43 9.79
C GLU A 25 12.15 5.95 10.00
N SER A 26 11.41 5.38 9.04
CA SER A 26 10.85 4.02 9.12
C SER A 26 10.98 3.23 7.82
N PRO A 27 12.21 3.09 7.26
CA PRO A 27 12.40 2.27 6.05
C PRO A 27 11.94 0.83 6.29
N SER A 28 11.17 0.29 5.35
CA SER A 28 10.67 -1.10 5.41
C SER A 28 11.78 -2.14 5.49
N SER A 29 12.99 -1.79 5.03
CA SER A 29 14.16 -2.67 5.03
C SER A 29 14.95 -2.67 6.34
N ASP A 30 14.67 -1.75 7.31
CA ASP A 30 15.42 -1.64 8.56
C ASP A 30 14.53 -2.00 9.77
N PRO A 31 14.66 -3.22 10.33
CA PRO A 31 13.85 -3.66 11.46
C PRO A 31 14.02 -2.80 12.73
N ALA A 32 15.20 -2.21 12.96
CA ALA A 32 15.44 -1.40 14.14
C ALA A 32 14.77 -0.02 14.02
N ALA A 33 14.81 0.59 12.84
CA ALA A 33 14.10 1.82 12.55
C ALA A 33 12.57 1.61 12.64
N LEU A 34 12.07 0.51 12.08
CA LEU A 34 10.66 0.14 12.18
C LEU A 34 10.22 -0.06 13.63
N ALA A 35 11.03 -0.70 14.48
CA ALA A 35 10.69 -0.87 15.89
C ALA A 35 10.53 0.48 16.60
N ARG A 36 11.44 1.43 16.37
CA ARG A 36 11.32 2.80 16.92
C ARG A 36 10.06 3.51 16.45
N SER A 37 9.77 3.42 15.15
CA SER A 37 8.55 4.01 14.58
C SER A 37 7.28 3.33 15.11
N THR A 38 7.30 2.01 15.30
CA THR A 38 6.19 1.27 15.95
C THR A 38 5.93 1.78 17.37
N ASP A 39 6.98 2.01 18.17
CA ASP A 39 6.84 2.55 19.52
C ASP A 39 6.24 3.96 19.49
N LEU A 40 6.72 4.81 18.58
CA LEU A 40 6.21 6.16 18.43
C LEU A 40 4.72 6.17 17.98
N VAL A 41 4.34 5.35 17.01
CA VAL A 41 2.93 5.22 16.60
C VAL A 41 2.06 4.72 17.76
N ALA A 42 2.57 3.77 18.56
CA ALA A 42 1.86 3.29 19.74
C ALA A 42 1.65 4.40 20.80
N ASP A 43 2.66 5.25 21.02
CA ASP A 43 2.58 6.37 21.95
C ASP A 43 1.65 7.48 21.43
N LEU A 44 1.70 7.80 20.14
CA LEU A 44 0.74 8.71 19.49
C LEU A 44 -0.68 8.19 19.63
N GLY A 45 -0.91 6.93 19.29
CA GLY A 45 -2.20 6.29 19.45
C GLY A 45 -2.70 6.34 20.89
N LYS A 46 -1.85 6.05 21.89
CA LYS A 46 -2.20 6.14 23.29
C LYS A 46 -2.58 7.56 23.72
N ARG A 47 -1.87 8.59 23.21
CA ARG A 47 -2.19 10.02 23.51
C ARG A 47 -3.58 10.42 22.99
N HIS A 48 -3.97 9.94 21.81
CA HIS A 48 -5.24 10.29 21.17
C HIS A 48 -6.40 9.39 21.53
N LEU A 49 -6.14 8.08 21.72
CA LEU A 49 -7.18 7.07 21.95
C LEU A 49 -7.28 6.61 23.41
N GLY A 50 -6.41 7.12 24.29
CA GLY A 50 -6.45 6.82 25.73
C GLY A 50 -6.01 5.40 26.10
N ALA A 51 -5.72 4.54 25.13
CA ALA A 51 -5.33 3.15 25.34
C ALA A 51 -4.13 2.75 24.48
N ALA A 52 -3.28 1.89 25.01
CA ALA A 52 -2.20 1.28 24.23
C ALA A 52 -2.77 0.29 23.20
N PRO A 53 -2.11 0.13 22.03
CA PRO A 53 -2.51 -0.87 21.06
C PRO A 53 -2.17 -2.29 21.52
N GLU A 54 -2.89 -3.25 20.97
CA GLU A 54 -2.40 -4.60 20.87
C GLU A 54 -1.22 -4.64 19.88
N ARG A 55 -0.10 -5.23 20.29
CA ARG A 55 1.07 -5.44 19.45
C ARG A 55 1.02 -6.84 18.86
N VAL A 56 0.84 -6.95 17.55
CA VAL A 56 0.74 -8.22 16.83
C VAL A 56 2.07 -8.51 16.14
N GLY A 57 2.83 -9.46 16.69
CA GLY A 57 4.09 -9.90 16.11
C GLY A 57 3.88 -10.90 14.99
N SER A 58 4.54 -10.71 13.84
CA SER A 58 4.55 -11.64 12.71
C SER A 58 5.83 -11.47 11.89
N GLY A 59 6.53 -12.56 11.57
CA GLY A 59 7.71 -12.55 10.69
C GLY A 59 8.83 -11.58 11.13
N GLY A 60 9.01 -11.38 12.45
CA GLY A 60 9.99 -10.44 13.00
C GLY A 60 9.56 -8.97 12.96
N ARG A 61 8.31 -8.67 12.59
CA ARG A 61 7.71 -7.33 12.55
C ARG A 61 6.60 -7.20 13.58
N THR A 62 6.27 -5.98 13.94
CA THR A 62 5.18 -5.67 14.88
C THR A 62 4.18 -4.76 14.21
N HIS A 63 2.93 -5.19 14.15
CA HIS A 63 1.78 -4.41 13.71
C HIS A 63 1.00 -3.93 14.93
N LEU A 64 0.27 -2.84 14.80
CA LEU A 64 -0.48 -2.23 15.90
C LEU A 64 -1.98 -2.28 15.64
N ARG A 65 -2.75 -2.71 16.63
CA ARG A 65 -4.21 -2.79 16.53
C ARG A 65 -4.88 -2.14 17.75
N TRP A 66 -5.77 -1.19 17.49
CA TRP A 66 -6.70 -0.66 18.47
C TRP A 66 -8.10 -1.14 18.14
N ARG A 67 -8.79 -1.68 19.11
CA ARG A 67 -10.23 -1.95 19.04
C ARG A 67 -10.93 -0.96 19.93
N LEU A 68 -11.88 -0.21 19.39
CA LEU A 68 -12.67 0.74 20.12
C LEU A 68 -14.03 0.12 20.43
N GLY A 69 -14.33 0.00 21.74
CA GLY A 69 -15.49 -0.70 22.27
C GLY A 69 -15.37 -2.22 22.32
N ASP A 70 -16.38 -2.87 22.91
CA ASP A 70 -16.39 -4.31 23.18
C ASP A 70 -17.12 -5.14 22.10
N GLY A 71 -17.82 -4.47 21.19
CA GLY A 71 -18.60 -5.09 20.13
C GLY A 71 -17.78 -5.52 18.92
N PRO A 72 -18.43 -6.17 17.94
CA PRO A 72 -17.78 -6.52 16.68
C PRO A 72 -17.39 -5.25 15.91
N SER A 73 -16.21 -5.29 15.26
CA SER A 73 -15.76 -4.18 14.42
C SER A 73 -16.66 -4.05 13.19
N ARG A 74 -17.22 -2.85 12.98
CA ARG A 74 -18.02 -2.46 11.80
C ARG A 74 -17.21 -1.64 10.81
N VAL A 75 -16.22 -0.89 11.30
CA VAL A 75 -15.32 -0.08 10.50
C VAL A 75 -13.88 -0.47 10.78
N LEU A 76 -13.15 -0.82 9.74
CA LEU A 76 -11.69 -0.94 9.77
C LEU A 76 -11.08 0.33 9.21
N LEU A 77 -10.27 1.04 10.00
CA LEU A 77 -9.30 2.03 9.52
C LEU A 77 -7.98 1.30 9.30
N LEU A 78 -7.42 1.43 8.10
CA LEU A 78 -6.23 0.68 7.70
C LEU A 78 -5.16 1.63 7.17
N GLY A 79 -3.96 1.51 7.72
CA GLY A 79 -2.79 2.25 7.25
C GLY A 79 -1.49 1.58 7.63
N HIS A 80 -0.38 2.12 7.14
CA HIS A 80 0.97 1.65 7.43
C HIS A 80 1.87 2.79 7.89
N HIS A 81 2.97 2.46 8.57
CA HIS A 81 3.95 3.44 9.04
C HIS A 81 5.35 3.22 8.44
N ASP A 82 5.57 2.12 7.76
CA ASP A 82 6.79 1.87 7.00
C ASP A 82 6.82 2.72 5.71
N THR A 83 8.01 2.98 5.19
CA THR A 83 8.22 3.79 3.98
C THR A 83 9.31 3.19 3.09
N VAL A 84 9.32 3.57 1.81
CA VAL A 84 10.40 3.23 0.87
C VAL A 84 11.67 4.05 1.10
N TRP A 85 11.58 5.16 1.82
CA TRP A 85 12.69 6.08 2.04
C TRP A 85 13.80 5.42 2.87
N PRO A 86 15.06 5.45 2.41
CA PRO A 86 16.17 4.89 3.17
C PRO A 86 16.47 5.68 4.44
N LEU A 87 17.11 5.03 5.40
CA LEU A 87 17.57 5.69 6.63
C LEU A 87 18.58 6.80 6.28
N GLY A 88 18.42 7.99 6.91
CA GLY A 88 19.23 9.18 6.63
C GLY A 88 18.64 10.12 5.59
N SER A 89 17.48 9.81 5.01
CA SER A 89 16.80 10.67 4.02
C SER A 89 16.48 12.07 4.55
N LEU A 90 16.25 12.22 5.86
CA LEU A 90 16.03 13.54 6.48
C LEU A 90 17.20 14.51 6.31
N ALA A 91 18.40 14.05 6.03
CA ALA A 91 19.55 14.92 5.78
C ALA A 91 19.43 15.66 4.43
N THR A 92 18.76 15.07 3.45
CA THR A 92 18.55 15.65 2.10
C THR A 92 17.10 16.09 1.87
N HIS A 93 16.15 15.50 2.58
CA HIS A 93 14.72 15.78 2.51
C HIS A 93 14.19 16.10 3.92
N PRO A 94 14.62 17.23 4.53
CA PRO A 94 14.22 17.56 5.89
C PRO A 94 12.70 17.81 5.98
N PHE A 95 12.13 17.49 7.15
CA PHE A 95 10.77 17.93 7.44
C PHE A 95 10.69 19.47 7.41
N GLY A 96 9.64 19.99 6.80
CA GLY A 96 9.39 21.42 6.78
C GLY A 96 8.02 21.77 6.22
N VAL A 97 7.50 22.92 6.65
CA VAL A 97 6.26 23.51 6.11
C VAL A 97 6.58 24.89 5.54
N HIS A 98 6.41 25.05 4.24
CA HIS A 98 6.65 26.30 3.53
C HIS A 98 5.49 26.57 2.58
N ASP A 99 4.93 27.79 2.63
CA ASP A 99 3.84 28.24 1.74
C ASP A 99 2.65 27.28 1.66
N GLY A 100 2.25 26.70 2.81
CA GLY A 100 1.14 25.75 2.88
C GLY A 100 1.45 24.34 2.36
N VAL A 101 2.72 24.04 2.06
CA VAL A 101 3.20 22.72 1.61
C VAL A 101 4.11 22.11 2.68
N LEU A 102 3.73 20.95 3.17
CA LEU A 102 4.51 20.13 4.09
C LEU A 102 5.32 19.11 3.28
N ARG A 103 6.60 18.95 3.59
CA ARG A 103 7.51 17.98 2.96
C ARG A 103 8.22 17.15 4.00
N GLY A 104 8.72 16.01 3.58
CA GLY A 104 9.52 15.08 4.38
C GLY A 104 9.23 13.62 4.04
N PRO A 105 10.15 12.69 4.32
CA PRO A 105 10.06 11.28 3.91
C PRO A 105 8.81 10.57 4.45
N GLY A 106 7.97 10.02 3.56
CA GLY A 106 6.75 9.30 3.92
C GLY A 106 5.65 10.21 4.48
N CYS A 107 5.73 11.54 4.23
CA CYS A 107 4.73 12.47 4.76
C CYS A 107 3.36 12.24 4.10
N VAL A 108 3.30 12.01 2.77
CA VAL A 108 2.05 11.73 2.06
C VAL A 108 1.74 10.24 2.03
N ASP A 109 2.76 9.39 2.00
CA ASP A 109 2.65 7.92 1.94
C ASP A 109 3.29 7.27 3.19
N MET A 110 2.53 7.00 4.30
CA MET A 110 1.19 7.59 4.49
C MET A 110 1.04 8.17 5.91
N LYS A 111 2.16 8.70 6.49
CA LYS A 111 2.19 9.16 7.89
C LYS A 111 1.14 10.22 8.23
N ALA A 112 0.90 11.18 7.31
CA ALA A 112 -0.16 12.16 7.51
C ALA A 112 -1.55 11.50 7.58
N GLY A 113 -1.83 10.48 6.76
CA GLY A 113 -3.08 9.73 6.81
C GLY A 113 -3.34 9.09 8.17
N LEU A 114 -2.31 8.49 8.77
CA LEU A 114 -2.40 7.91 10.12
C LEU A 114 -2.75 8.98 11.17
N VAL A 115 -2.08 10.13 11.14
CA VAL A 115 -2.34 11.24 12.06
C VAL A 115 -3.77 11.74 11.91
N LEU A 116 -4.25 11.93 10.66
CA LEU A 116 -5.62 12.34 10.40
C LEU A 116 -6.64 11.38 11.01
N ALA A 117 -6.41 10.07 10.91
CA ALA A 117 -7.29 9.05 11.51
C ALA A 117 -7.31 9.12 13.05
N LEU A 118 -6.14 9.28 13.69
CA LEU A 118 -6.06 9.44 15.15
C LEU A 118 -6.85 10.67 15.63
N HIS A 119 -6.70 11.81 14.95
CA HIS A 119 -7.44 13.02 15.27
C HIS A 119 -8.93 12.89 14.99
N ALA A 120 -9.33 12.19 13.91
CA ALA A 120 -10.72 11.90 13.59
C ALA A 120 -11.40 11.05 14.68
N LEU A 121 -10.74 9.98 15.12
CA LEU A 121 -11.21 9.10 16.20
C LEU A 121 -11.34 9.85 17.53
N ALA A 122 -10.34 10.64 17.91
CA ALA A 122 -10.36 11.46 19.12
C ALA A 122 -11.50 12.49 19.08
N GLU A 123 -11.80 13.08 17.92
CA GLU A 123 -12.89 14.04 17.74
C GLU A 123 -14.28 13.40 17.87
N LEU A 124 -14.42 12.15 17.46
CA LEU A 124 -15.66 11.39 17.60
C LEU A 124 -15.89 10.85 19.00
N GLY A 125 -14.95 11.01 19.93
CA GLY A 125 -15.04 10.47 21.28
C GLY A 125 -14.87 8.97 21.35
N LEU A 126 -14.07 8.40 20.43
CA LEU A 126 -13.71 6.97 20.37
C LEU A 126 -14.94 6.07 20.18
N PRO A 127 -15.59 6.12 19.05
CA PRO A 127 -16.84 5.40 18.81
C PRO A 127 -16.65 3.88 18.84
N ASP A 128 -17.58 3.16 19.47
CA ASP A 128 -17.60 1.69 19.48
C ASP A 128 -17.71 1.12 18.07
N GLY A 129 -17.13 -0.06 17.86
CA GLY A 129 -17.23 -0.77 16.58
C GLY A 129 -16.21 -0.33 15.53
N VAL A 130 -15.14 0.36 15.93
CA VAL A 130 -14.01 0.72 15.06
C VAL A 130 -12.76 -0.06 15.43
N THR A 131 -12.08 -0.58 14.43
CA THR A 131 -10.69 -1.06 14.56
C THR A 131 -9.77 -0.15 13.76
N LEU A 132 -8.70 0.35 14.38
CA LEU A 132 -7.55 0.95 13.70
C LEU A 132 -6.45 -0.11 13.64
N LEU A 133 -6.03 -0.46 12.43
CA LEU A 133 -4.91 -1.37 12.17
C LEU A 133 -3.81 -0.59 11.44
N VAL A 134 -2.60 -0.62 12.02
CA VAL A 134 -1.40 0.00 11.42
C VAL A 134 -0.37 -1.09 11.17
N THR A 135 -0.04 -1.30 9.90
CA THR A 135 0.93 -2.30 9.44
C THR A 135 2.34 -1.71 9.32
N SER A 136 3.35 -2.56 9.23
CA SER A 136 4.77 -2.20 9.17
C SER A 136 5.52 -2.84 8.00
N ASP A 137 4.79 -3.29 6.96
CA ASP A 137 5.37 -4.00 5.81
C ASP A 137 4.57 -3.82 4.51
N GLU A 138 3.74 -2.77 4.42
CA GLU A 138 2.92 -2.50 3.24
C GLU A 138 3.77 -2.35 1.99
N GLU A 139 4.84 -1.59 2.06
CA GLU A 139 5.76 -1.26 0.98
C GLU A 139 6.51 -2.48 0.41
N LEU A 140 6.57 -3.57 1.19
CA LEU A 140 7.11 -4.85 0.76
C LEU A 140 6.05 -5.78 0.15
N GLY A 141 4.77 -5.35 0.16
CA GLY A 141 3.63 -6.17 -0.29
C GLY A 141 2.99 -6.98 0.81
N SER A 142 3.14 -6.56 2.06
CA SER A 142 2.47 -7.07 3.26
C SER A 142 2.71 -8.56 3.55
N PRO A 143 3.97 -9.04 3.46
CA PRO A 143 4.27 -10.46 3.62
C PRO A 143 3.92 -11.00 5.01
N THR A 144 3.87 -10.14 6.05
CA THR A 144 3.59 -10.55 7.42
C THR A 144 2.26 -10.03 7.95
N SER A 145 1.67 -9.00 7.31
CA SER A 145 0.42 -8.37 7.74
C SER A 145 -0.82 -8.80 6.95
N ARG A 146 -0.69 -9.38 5.75
CA ARG A 146 -1.82 -9.74 4.88
C ARG A 146 -2.94 -10.46 5.62
N GLU A 147 -2.63 -11.58 6.28
CA GLU A 147 -3.65 -12.35 7.00
C GLU A 147 -4.28 -11.56 8.15
N LEU A 148 -3.52 -10.68 8.81
CA LEU A 148 -4.03 -9.82 9.86
C LEU A 148 -5.01 -8.79 9.29
N VAL A 149 -4.69 -8.19 8.13
CA VAL A 149 -5.57 -7.26 7.41
C VAL A 149 -6.86 -7.96 6.98
N GLU A 150 -6.77 -9.13 6.33
CA GLU A 150 -7.93 -9.91 5.89
C GLU A 150 -8.82 -10.30 7.09
N ARG A 151 -8.24 -10.78 8.20
CA ARG A 151 -9.00 -11.10 9.42
C ARG A 151 -9.63 -9.87 10.06
N ALA A 152 -8.95 -8.74 10.08
CA ALA A 152 -9.49 -7.50 10.68
C ALA A 152 -10.62 -6.91 9.84
N ALA A 153 -10.60 -7.10 8.53
CA ALA A 153 -11.64 -6.62 7.61
C ALA A 153 -12.86 -7.54 7.54
N ALA A 154 -12.71 -8.82 7.85
CA ALA A 154 -13.78 -9.80 7.74
C ALA A 154 -14.99 -9.42 8.60
N GLY A 155 -16.17 -9.29 7.95
CA GLY A 155 -17.41 -8.90 8.61
C GLY A 155 -17.58 -7.41 8.90
N CYS A 156 -16.59 -6.56 8.57
CA CYS A 156 -16.75 -5.11 8.65
C CYS A 156 -17.71 -4.61 7.56
N ALA A 157 -18.50 -3.59 7.89
CA ALA A 157 -19.34 -2.87 6.93
C ALA A 157 -18.52 -1.96 6.01
N ALA A 158 -17.33 -1.54 6.45
CA ALA A 158 -16.42 -0.73 5.67
C ALA A 158 -14.96 -0.94 6.09
N ALA A 159 -14.07 -0.98 5.10
CA ALA A 159 -12.64 -0.74 5.25
C ALA A 159 -12.30 0.63 4.64
N LEU A 160 -11.76 1.52 5.45
CA LEU A 160 -11.38 2.88 5.11
C LEU A 160 -9.86 2.98 5.13
N VAL A 161 -9.25 3.09 3.94
CA VAL A 161 -7.80 3.02 3.78
C VAL A 161 -7.21 4.43 3.74
N LEU A 162 -6.20 4.64 4.57
CA LEU A 162 -5.63 5.96 4.88
C LEU A 162 -4.49 6.37 3.94
N GLU A 163 -4.36 5.72 2.80
CA GLU A 163 -3.45 6.06 1.72
C GLU A 163 -3.68 7.50 1.22
N ALA A 164 -2.66 8.09 0.62
CA ALA A 164 -2.78 9.39 -0.03
C ALA A 164 -3.95 9.46 -1.00
N ALA A 165 -4.58 10.62 -1.11
CA ALA A 165 -5.58 10.86 -2.15
C ALA A 165 -4.95 10.79 -3.56
N ALA A 166 -5.76 10.51 -4.56
CA ALA A 166 -5.36 10.70 -5.94
C ALA A 166 -5.37 12.20 -6.31
N ALA A 167 -4.91 12.54 -7.51
CA ALA A 167 -4.81 13.90 -8.01
C ALA A 167 -6.10 14.70 -7.74
N GLY A 168 -5.96 15.95 -7.30
CA GLY A 168 -7.09 16.81 -6.95
C GLY A 168 -7.87 16.39 -5.71
N GLY A 169 -7.33 15.51 -4.86
CA GLY A 169 -8.00 15.04 -3.65
C GLY A 169 -9.04 13.93 -3.91
N ALA A 170 -9.05 13.32 -5.10
CA ALA A 170 -9.96 12.24 -5.46
C ALA A 170 -9.72 11.00 -4.59
N LEU A 171 -10.79 10.24 -4.30
CA LEU A 171 -10.72 8.97 -3.59
C LEU A 171 -10.36 7.84 -4.57
N LYS A 172 -9.57 6.88 -4.12
CA LYS A 172 -9.16 5.74 -4.94
C LYS A 172 -10.24 4.68 -4.90
N THR A 173 -10.98 4.55 -6.01
CA THR A 173 -12.14 3.65 -6.13
C THR A 173 -11.78 2.32 -6.80
N GLU A 174 -10.68 2.29 -7.51
CA GLU A 174 -10.16 1.11 -8.18
C GLU A 174 -8.64 1.04 -8.03
N ARG A 175 -8.12 -0.16 -7.80
CA ARG A 175 -6.68 -0.43 -7.80
C ARG A 175 -6.39 -1.68 -8.62
N LYS A 176 -5.33 -1.65 -9.42
CA LYS A 176 -4.87 -2.87 -10.08
C LYS A 176 -4.43 -3.93 -9.08
N GLY A 177 -4.67 -5.19 -9.42
CA GLY A 177 -4.05 -6.33 -8.76
C GLY A 177 -2.56 -6.39 -9.09
N VAL A 178 -1.80 -6.97 -8.17
CA VAL A 178 -0.34 -7.08 -8.25
C VAL A 178 0.07 -8.54 -8.16
N SER A 179 0.94 -8.96 -9.09
CA SER A 179 1.66 -10.23 -8.97
C SER A 179 3.14 -9.97 -9.13
N ARG A 180 3.96 -10.67 -8.36
CA ARG A 180 5.42 -10.56 -8.44
C ARG A 180 6.01 -11.94 -8.63
N TYR A 181 6.90 -12.08 -9.60
CA TYR A 181 7.58 -13.34 -9.91
C TYR A 181 9.08 -13.12 -9.94
N LEU A 182 9.81 -14.18 -9.57
CA LEU A 182 11.23 -14.31 -9.85
C LEU A 182 11.44 -15.58 -10.66
N VAL A 183 11.93 -15.42 -11.88
CA VAL A 183 12.28 -16.51 -12.78
C VAL A 183 13.80 -16.69 -12.74
N ARG A 184 14.26 -17.83 -12.24
CA ARG A 184 15.67 -18.24 -12.27
C ARG A 184 15.90 -19.23 -13.38
N VAL A 185 16.98 -19.03 -14.10
CA VAL A 185 17.46 -19.92 -15.15
C VAL A 185 18.69 -20.65 -14.65
N HIS A 186 18.65 -21.96 -14.73
CA HIS A 186 19.79 -22.83 -14.48
C HIS A 186 20.29 -23.41 -15.81
N GLY A 187 21.51 -23.07 -16.14
CA GLY A 187 22.24 -23.59 -17.30
C GLY A 187 23.46 -24.46 -16.88
N ARG A 188 24.53 -24.38 -17.66
CA ARG A 188 25.77 -25.07 -17.38
C ARG A 188 26.98 -24.23 -17.82
N ALA A 189 27.94 -24.05 -16.93
CA ALA A 189 29.18 -23.33 -17.23
C ALA A 189 30.04 -24.10 -18.20
N ALA A 190 30.77 -23.36 -19.06
CA ALA A 190 31.86 -23.84 -19.91
C ALA A 190 32.78 -22.65 -20.21
N HIS A 191 33.99 -22.92 -20.66
CA HIS A 191 34.89 -21.86 -21.11
C HIS A 191 34.39 -21.31 -22.46
N ALA A 192 34.10 -20.01 -22.51
CA ALA A 192 33.44 -19.39 -23.67
C ALA A 192 34.25 -19.47 -24.97
N GLY A 193 35.56 -19.61 -24.91
CA GLY A 193 36.43 -19.68 -26.07
C GLY A 193 37.02 -21.08 -26.38
N LEU A 194 36.94 -22.03 -25.42
CA LEU A 194 37.54 -23.38 -25.62
C LEU A 194 36.46 -24.43 -25.96
N GLU A 195 35.40 -24.49 -25.18
CA GLU A 195 34.36 -25.53 -25.29
C GLU A 195 32.96 -24.95 -25.04
N PRO A 196 32.54 -23.86 -25.74
CA PRO A 196 31.26 -23.23 -25.50
C PRO A 196 30.05 -24.17 -25.71
N GLU A 197 30.20 -25.15 -26.60
CA GLU A 197 29.18 -26.17 -26.92
C GLU A 197 28.89 -27.12 -25.75
N ARG A 198 29.78 -27.23 -24.78
CA ARG A 198 29.55 -28.00 -23.54
C ARG A 198 28.74 -27.23 -22.52
N GLY A 199 28.60 -25.91 -22.72
CA GLY A 199 27.79 -25.02 -21.87
C GLY A 199 26.32 -25.06 -22.22
N VAL A 200 25.51 -24.54 -21.29
CA VAL A 200 24.08 -24.15 -21.52
C VAL A 200 23.96 -22.72 -21.05
N ASN A 201 23.82 -21.80 -21.99
CA ASN A 201 23.93 -20.36 -21.71
C ASN A 201 22.66 -19.80 -21.04
N ALA A 202 22.74 -19.59 -19.72
CA ALA A 202 21.61 -19.07 -18.96
C ALA A 202 21.21 -17.64 -19.36
N THR A 203 22.13 -16.82 -19.87
CA THR A 203 21.80 -15.45 -20.35
C THR A 203 20.94 -15.52 -21.62
N VAL A 204 21.28 -16.42 -22.55
CA VAL A 204 20.46 -16.58 -23.78
C VAL A 204 19.09 -17.14 -23.45
N GLU A 205 19.02 -18.13 -22.57
CA GLU A 205 17.74 -18.65 -22.07
C GLU A 205 16.91 -17.55 -21.39
N LEU A 206 17.54 -16.72 -20.52
CA LEU A 206 16.85 -15.61 -19.87
C LEU A 206 16.26 -14.63 -20.89
N ALA A 207 16.99 -14.32 -21.98
CA ALA A 207 16.49 -13.44 -23.03
C ALA A 207 15.20 -14.00 -23.69
N HIS A 208 15.15 -15.32 -23.95
CA HIS A 208 13.91 -15.97 -24.42
C HIS A 208 12.77 -15.83 -23.42
N GLN A 209 13.04 -16.04 -22.13
CA GLN A 209 12.00 -15.92 -21.10
C GLN A 209 11.52 -14.48 -20.92
N VAL A 210 12.40 -13.47 -20.98
CA VAL A 210 12.02 -12.05 -20.94
C VAL A 210 11.07 -11.70 -22.08
N LEU A 211 11.36 -12.14 -23.31
CA LEU A 211 10.48 -11.91 -24.46
C LEU A 211 9.12 -12.62 -24.30
N ALA A 212 9.14 -13.88 -23.82
CA ALA A 212 7.91 -14.65 -23.58
C ALA A 212 7.04 -13.98 -22.49
N LEU A 213 7.66 -13.52 -21.38
CA LEU A 213 6.98 -12.81 -20.31
C LEU A 213 6.36 -11.49 -20.80
N THR A 214 7.13 -10.69 -21.52
CA THR A 214 6.66 -9.40 -22.06
C THR A 214 5.47 -9.57 -23.00
N ALA A 215 5.42 -10.66 -23.78
CA ALA A 215 4.32 -10.98 -24.68
C ALA A 215 3.00 -11.32 -23.96
N LEU A 216 3.02 -11.55 -22.64
CA LEU A 216 1.80 -11.78 -21.85
C LEU A 216 1.03 -10.49 -21.54
N ALA A 217 1.64 -9.31 -21.73
CA ALA A 217 0.99 -8.02 -21.55
C ALA A 217 -0.20 -7.85 -22.51
N ASP A 218 -1.25 -7.21 -22.04
CA ASP A 218 -2.43 -6.85 -22.85
C ASP A 218 -2.87 -5.41 -22.53
N PRO A 219 -2.39 -4.42 -23.30
CA PRO A 219 -2.77 -3.02 -23.08
C PRO A 219 -4.29 -2.79 -23.19
N GLY A 220 -4.99 -3.57 -24.04
CA GLY A 220 -6.44 -3.47 -24.22
C GLY A 220 -7.20 -3.84 -22.95
N ARG A 221 -6.69 -4.77 -22.15
CA ARG A 221 -7.18 -5.15 -20.83
C ARG A 221 -6.53 -4.37 -19.69
N GLY A 222 -5.59 -3.47 -20.00
CA GLY A 222 -4.81 -2.71 -19.03
C GLY A 222 -3.82 -3.57 -18.24
N THR A 223 -3.44 -4.74 -18.77
CA THR A 223 -2.46 -5.65 -18.17
C THR A 223 -1.05 -5.23 -18.57
N THR A 224 -0.20 -5.05 -17.57
CA THR A 224 1.23 -4.85 -17.77
C THR A 224 2.02 -6.04 -17.18
N VAL A 225 3.04 -6.47 -17.92
CA VAL A 225 4.02 -7.47 -17.47
C VAL A 225 5.39 -6.89 -17.73
N THR A 226 6.06 -6.50 -16.65
CA THR A 226 7.30 -5.72 -16.73
C THR A 226 8.43 -6.49 -16.07
N PRO A 227 9.39 -7.03 -16.83
CA PRO A 227 10.69 -7.43 -16.29
C PRO A 227 11.39 -6.21 -15.68
N THR A 228 11.76 -6.28 -14.41
CA THR A 228 12.26 -5.11 -13.65
C THR A 228 13.73 -5.21 -13.32
N LEU A 229 14.16 -6.30 -12.71
CA LEU A 229 15.55 -6.53 -12.32
C LEU A 229 16.02 -7.80 -13.02
N ALA A 230 17.21 -7.75 -13.65
CA ALA A 230 17.80 -8.90 -14.28
C ALA A 230 19.28 -8.99 -13.94
N ALA A 231 19.75 -10.21 -13.70
CA ALA A 231 21.17 -10.51 -13.47
C ALA A 231 21.56 -11.82 -14.18
N ALA A 232 22.76 -11.86 -14.74
CA ALA A 232 23.27 -13.05 -15.45
C ALA A 232 24.80 -13.14 -15.43
N GLY A 233 25.32 -14.35 -15.20
CA GLY A 233 26.76 -14.64 -15.27
C GLY A 233 27.60 -14.02 -14.14
N ALA A 234 28.90 -14.34 -14.13
CA ALA A 234 29.82 -13.83 -13.14
C ALA A 234 31.17 -13.44 -13.75
N SER A 235 31.49 -13.88 -14.98
CA SER A 235 32.74 -13.54 -15.66
C SER A 235 32.54 -13.47 -17.18
N ALA A 236 33.39 -12.67 -17.85
CA ALA A 236 33.27 -12.38 -19.29
C ALA A 236 33.68 -13.55 -20.21
N ASN A 237 34.47 -14.49 -19.70
CA ASN A 237 34.98 -15.62 -20.48
C ASN A 237 34.34 -16.97 -20.15
N THR A 238 33.20 -16.97 -19.47
CA THR A 238 32.49 -18.18 -19.05
C THR A 238 31.05 -18.15 -19.61
N VAL A 239 30.59 -19.24 -20.18
CA VAL A 239 29.20 -19.46 -20.51
C VAL A 239 28.41 -19.42 -19.20
N PRO A 240 27.45 -18.52 -19.01
CA PRO A 240 26.75 -18.36 -17.73
C PRO A 240 25.92 -19.59 -17.34
N ALA A 241 26.12 -20.09 -16.12
CA ALA A 241 25.37 -21.21 -15.56
C ALA A 241 24.09 -20.76 -14.85
N SER A 242 23.94 -19.47 -14.54
CA SER A 242 22.78 -18.93 -13.85
C SER A 242 22.41 -17.54 -14.36
N ALA A 243 21.11 -17.26 -14.37
CA ALA A 243 20.56 -15.95 -14.61
C ALA A 243 19.20 -15.83 -13.91
N GLU A 244 18.75 -14.62 -13.62
CA GLU A 244 17.42 -14.41 -13.02
C GLU A 244 16.79 -13.10 -13.50
N VAL A 245 15.47 -13.04 -13.46
CA VAL A 245 14.67 -11.83 -13.71
C VAL A 245 13.50 -11.74 -12.74
N ALA A 246 13.36 -10.57 -12.13
CA ALA A 246 12.15 -10.19 -11.39
C ALA A 246 11.12 -9.58 -12.35
N VAL A 247 9.84 -9.87 -12.11
CA VAL A 247 8.73 -9.43 -12.97
C VAL A 247 7.62 -8.86 -12.11
N ASP A 248 7.23 -7.62 -12.40
CA ASP A 248 6.03 -6.96 -11.83
C ASP A 248 4.87 -7.10 -12.83
N VAL A 249 3.73 -7.57 -12.35
CA VAL A 249 2.50 -7.71 -13.14
C VAL A 249 1.40 -6.89 -12.51
N ARG A 250 0.70 -6.09 -13.32
CA ARG A 250 -0.47 -5.31 -12.92
C ARG A 250 -1.66 -5.65 -13.81
N VAL A 251 -2.82 -5.93 -13.16
CA VAL A 251 -4.04 -6.34 -13.84
C VAL A 251 -5.27 -5.62 -13.27
N ARG A 252 -6.35 -5.49 -14.07
CA ARG A 252 -7.58 -4.82 -13.62
C ARG A 252 -8.58 -5.75 -12.96
N ASP A 253 -8.55 -7.04 -13.29
CA ASP A 253 -9.51 -8.02 -12.78
C ASP A 253 -8.85 -9.36 -12.43
N ALA A 254 -9.55 -10.16 -11.63
CA ALA A 254 -9.04 -11.43 -11.11
C ALA A 254 -8.90 -12.51 -12.20
N ALA A 255 -9.74 -12.47 -13.25
CA ALA A 255 -9.65 -13.44 -14.36
C ALA A 255 -8.35 -13.21 -15.13
N GLU A 256 -7.99 -11.96 -15.37
CA GLU A 256 -6.73 -11.58 -16.01
C GLU A 256 -5.52 -11.91 -15.13
N GLN A 257 -5.63 -11.75 -13.81
CA GLN A 257 -4.58 -12.18 -12.86
C GLN A 257 -4.34 -13.69 -12.95
N GLY A 258 -5.42 -14.47 -12.99
CA GLY A 258 -5.34 -15.92 -13.18
C GLY A 258 -4.77 -16.33 -14.54
N ARG A 259 -5.15 -15.63 -15.62
CA ARG A 259 -4.61 -15.88 -16.98
C ARG A 259 -3.09 -15.70 -17.00
N VAL A 260 -2.59 -14.58 -16.46
CA VAL A 260 -1.15 -14.29 -16.44
C VAL A 260 -0.43 -15.27 -15.54
N ASP A 261 -0.94 -15.58 -14.34
CA ASP A 261 -0.32 -16.55 -13.43
C ASP A 261 -0.19 -17.94 -14.10
N ALA A 262 -1.26 -18.41 -14.74
CA ALA A 262 -1.22 -19.69 -15.46
C ALA A 262 -0.20 -19.67 -16.60
N ALA A 263 -0.10 -18.58 -17.35
CA ALA A 263 0.85 -18.44 -18.46
C ALA A 263 2.30 -18.41 -17.96
N VAL A 264 2.58 -17.67 -16.87
CA VAL A 264 3.93 -17.63 -16.25
C VAL A 264 4.34 -19.01 -15.72
N ARG A 265 3.42 -19.75 -15.09
CA ARG A 265 3.68 -21.13 -14.61
C ARG A 265 3.83 -22.14 -15.76
N ALA A 266 3.31 -21.82 -16.94
CA ALA A 266 3.44 -22.64 -18.13
C ALA A 266 4.75 -22.42 -18.90
N LEU A 267 5.60 -21.47 -18.53
CA LEU A 267 6.89 -21.24 -19.16
C LEU A 267 7.73 -22.53 -19.22
N ARG A 268 8.40 -22.73 -20.35
CA ARG A 268 9.29 -23.88 -20.57
C ARG A 268 10.65 -23.37 -21.07
N PRO A 269 11.74 -24.07 -20.74
CA PRO A 269 13.04 -23.77 -21.31
C PRO A 269 13.01 -23.89 -22.84
N VAL A 270 13.71 -22.99 -23.52
CA VAL A 270 13.94 -23.00 -24.96
C VAL A 270 15.22 -23.74 -25.29
N LEU A 271 16.29 -23.50 -24.53
CA LEU A 271 17.58 -24.17 -24.77
C LEU A 271 17.57 -25.59 -24.19
N PRO A 272 18.01 -26.60 -24.98
CA PRO A 272 18.21 -27.95 -24.46
C PRO A 272 19.16 -27.96 -23.25
N GLY A 273 18.72 -28.59 -22.17
CA GLY A 273 19.49 -28.70 -20.93
C GLY A 273 19.35 -27.53 -19.96
N ALA A 274 18.65 -26.45 -20.33
CA ALA A 274 18.28 -25.40 -19.39
C ALA A 274 17.13 -25.86 -18.48
N ARG A 275 17.04 -25.30 -17.28
CA ARG A 275 15.95 -25.50 -16.30
C ARG A 275 15.48 -24.15 -15.77
N LEU A 276 14.17 -24.01 -15.64
CA LEU A 276 13.56 -22.83 -15.02
C LEU A 276 13.13 -23.17 -13.59
N GLU A 277 13.32 -22.20 -12.69
CA GLU A 277 12.77 -22.19 -11.35
C GLU A 277 11.96 -20.90 -11.19
N LEU A 278 10.69 -21.06 -10.86
CA LEU A 278 9.74 -19.96 -10.68
C LEU A 278 9.35 -19.86 -9.22
N THR A 279 9.49 -18.66 -8.65
CA THR A 279 8.96 -18.31 -7.35
C THR A 279 8.07 -17.08 -7.44
N GLY A 280 7.23 -16.86 -6.40
CA GLY A 280 6.25 -15.78 -6.42
C GLY A 280 4.88 -16.16 -6.97
N GLY A 281 4.09 -15.18 -7.33
CA GLY A 281 2.72 -15.34 -7.78
C GLY A 281 1.84 -14.11 -7.52
N PRO A 282 0.50 -14.26 -7.61
CA PRO A 282 -0.45 -13.25 -7.18
C PRO A 282 -0.21 -12.83 -5.72
N ASN A 283 -0.06 -11.53 -5.49
CA ASN A 283 0.10 -10.96 -4.16
C ASN A 283 -1.20 -10.23 -3.76
N ARG A 284 -1.52 -9.12 -4.43
CA ARG A 284 -2.73 -8.34 -4.18
C ARG A 284 -3.79 -8.62 -5.24
N PRO A 285 -5.02 -9.03 -4.88
CA PRO A 285 -6.13 -9.11 -5.82
C PRO A 285 -6.49 -7.70 -6.34
N PRO A 286 -7.13 -7.55 -7.50
CA PRO A 286 -7.66 -6.25 -7.94
C PRO A 286 -8.75 -5.74 -6.99
N MET A 287 -8.76 -4.43 -6.75
CA MET A 287 -9.88 -3.73 -6.12
C MET A 287 -10.75 -3.12 -7.22
N ALA A 288 -11.88 -3.74 -7.50
CA ALA A 288 -12.81 -3.28 -8.52
C ALA A 288 -13.67 -2.11 -8.01
N ALA A 289 -14.20 -1.29 -8.93
CA ALA A 289 -15.10 -0.16 -8.61
C ALA A 289 -16.31 -0.57 -7.76
N SER A 290 -16.81 -1.79 -7.94
CA SER A 290 -17.94 -2.32 -7.15
C SER A 290 -17.64 -2.42 -5.65
N ALA A 291 -16.38 -2.62 -5.28
CA ALA A 291 -15.98 -2.71 -3.87
C ALA A 291 -16.11 -1.35 -3.14
N SER A 292 -15.98 -0.24 -3.86
CA SER A 292 -16.01 1.12 -3.32
C SER A 292 -17.33 1.87 -3.56
N ALA A 293 -18.19 1.38 -4.46
CA ALA A 293 -19.34 2.13 -4.96
C ALA A 293 -20.28 2.63 -3.85
N ALA A 294 -20.66 1.78 -2.91
CA ALA A 294 -21.53 2.16 -1.80
C ALA A 294 -20.88 3.19 -0.88
N LEU A 295 -19.58 3.04 -0.60
CA LEU A 295 -18.83 3.96 0.25
C LEU A 295 -18.59 5.31 -0.44
N MET A 296 -18.44 5.35 -1.75
CA MET A 296 -18.36 6.60 -2.53
C MET A 296 -19.66 7.40 -2.42
N LEU A 297 -20.82 6.75 -2.49
CA LEU A 297 -22.10 7.43 -2.28
C LEU A 297 -22.22 8.00 -0.86
N ARG A 298 -21.75 7.27 0.16
CA ARG A 298 -21.67 7.75 1.54
C ARG A 298 -20.71 8.94 1.65
N ALA A 299 -19.53 8.87 1.01
CA ALA A 299 -18.54 9.94 1.01
C ALA A 299 -19.09 11.22 0.36
N ALA A 300 -19.82 11.11 -0.74
CA ALA A 300 -20.46 12.24 -1.40
C ALA A 300 -21.52 12.90 -0.49
N ARG A 301 -22.36 12.10 0.17
CA ARG A 301 -23.37 12.59 1.13
C ARG A 301 -22.71 13.29 2.32
N VAL A 302 -21.71 12.65 2.94
CA VAL A 302 -20.98 13.21 4.08
C VAL A 302 -20.28 14.51 3.70
N ALA A 303 -19.61 14.57 2.55
CA ALA A 303 -18.99 15.80 2.06
C ALA A 303 -20.02 16.93 1.92
N GLY A 304 -21.20 16.66 1.33
CA GLY A 304 -22.28 17.64 1.24
C GLY A 304 -22.76 18.12 2.60
N GLN A 305 -22.92 17.24 3.59
CA GLN A 305 -23.32 17.59 4.96
C GLN A 305 -22.25 18.45 5.68
N LEU A 306 -20.97 18.27 5.33
CA LEU A 306 -19.86 19.04 5.87
C LEU A 306 -19.59 20.34 5.10
N GLY A 307 -20.34 20.64 4.04
CA GLY A 307 -20.08 21.80 3.17
C GLY A 307 -18.79 21.67 2.37
N LEU A 308 -18.27 20.44 2.18
CA LEU A 308 -17.08 20.16 1.41
C LEU A 308 -17.43 19.84 -0.05
N PRO A 309 -16.50 20.08 -0.99
CA PRO A 309 -16.65 19.58 -2.35
C PRO A 309 -16.84 18.05 -2.36
N VAL A 310 -17.75 17.57 -3.20
CA VAL A 310 -17.97 16.12 -3.39
C VAL A 310 -16.69 15.52 -3.99
N PRO A 311 -16.07 14.53 -3.33
CA PRO A 311 -14.85 13.93 -3.84
C PRO A 311 -15.10 13.16 -5.13
N ALA A 312 -14.23 13.31 -6.11
CA ALA A 312 -14.21 12.46 -7.30
C ALA A 312 -13.68 11.06 -6.97
N GLY A 313 -14.03 10.06 -7.79
CA GLY A 313 -13.41 8.74 -7.78
C GLY A 313 -12.29 8.63 -8.80
N ALA A 314 -11.25 7.87 -8.49
CA ALA A 314 -10.13 7.62 -9.40
C ALA A 314 -9.73 6.14 -9.42
N ALA A 315 -9.48 5.62 -10.63
CA ALA A 315 -8.83 4.33 -10.83
C ALA A 315 -7.30 4.52 -10.87
N VAL A 316 -6.56 3.76 -10.07
CA VAL A 316 -5.10 3.87 -9.99
C VAL A 316 -4.38 2.55 -10.29
N GLY A 317 -3.13 2.66 -10.76
CA GLY A 317 -2.30 1.50 -11.11
C GLY A 317 -1.57 0.86 -9.92
N GLY A 318 -1.38 1.61 -8.82
CA GLY A 318 -0.73 1.13 -7.59
C GLY A 318 -1.67 0.28 -6.75
N GLY A 319 -1.14 -0.78 -6.12
CA GLY A 319 -1.86 -1.55 -5.11
C GLY A 319 -1.67 -0.96 -3.72
N SER A 320 -2.51 -1.36 -2.76
CA SER A 320 -2.37 -1.11 -1.32
C SER A 320 -2.93 -2.27 -0.51
N ASP A 321 -2.89 -2.19 0.80
CA ASP A 321 -3.56 -3.15 1.67
C ASP A 321 -5.09 -3.15 1.49
N GLY A 322 -5.68 -2.09 0.93
CA GLY A 322 -7.08 -2.04 0.51
C GLY A 322 -7.46 -3.09 -0.54
N ASN A 323 -6.49 -3.57 -1.34
CA ASN A 323 -6.71 -4.67 -2.25
C ASN A 323 -7.08 -5.96 -1.50
N PHE A 324 -6.48 -6.22 -0.35
CA PHE A 324 -6.78 -7.42 0.44
C PHE A 324 -8.18 -7.35 1.05
N THR A 325 -8.58 -6.19 1.59
CA THR A 325 -9.91 -6.01 2.17
C THR A 325 -11.00 -6.15 1.11
N ALA A 326 -10.81 -5.54 -0.07
CA ALA A 326 -11.70 -5.70 -1.21
C ALA A 326 -11.72 -7.15 -1.74
N GLY A 327 -10.56 -7.82 -1.75
CA GLY A 327 -10.40 -9.18 -2.23
C GLY A 327 -11.19 -10.23 -1.44
N ILE A 328 -11.45 -9.99 -0.16
CA ILE A 328 -12.31 -10.85 0.68
C ILE A 328 -13.78 -10.41 0.68
N GLY A 329 -14.15 -9.40 -0.12
CA GLY A 329 -15.52 -8.92 -0.28
C GLY A 329 -15.95 -7.84 0.71
N THR A 330 -15.04 -7.29 1.54
CA THR A 330 -15.35 -6.16 2.42
C THR A 330 -15.46 -4.87 1.60
N PRO A 331 -16.56 -4.10 1.72
CA PRO A 331 -16.66 -2.79 1.09
C PRO A 331 -15.45 -1.93 1.47
N THR A 332 -14.72 -1.43 0.47
CA THR A 332 -13.43 -0.75 0.70
C THR A 332 -13.39 0.58 -0.03
N LEU A 333 -12.98 1.63 0.66
CA LEU A 333 -12.71 2.94 0.07
C LEU A 333 -11.30 3.38 0.45
N ASP A 334 -10.53 3.74 -0.56
CA ASP A 334 -9.13 4.05 -0.41
C ASP A 334 -8.81 5.51 -0.78
N GLY A 335 -7.60 5.98 -0.46
CA GLY A 335 -7.21 7.37 -0.72
C GLY A 335 -7.84 8.37 0.24
N LEU A 336 -8.20 7.95 1.46
CA LEU A 336 -8.80 8.80 2.48
C LEU A 336 -7.78 9.67 3.23
N GLY A 337 -6.50 9.39 3.13
CA GLY A 337 -5.42 10.13 3.78
C GLY A 337 -5.17 11.51 3.18
N ALA A 338 -3.95 11.98 3.24
CA ALA A 338 -3.59 13.33 2.87
C ALA A 338 -3.75 13.63 1.37
N VAL A 339 -4.03 14.87 1.05
CA VAL A 339 -3.94 15.43 -0.31
C VAL A 339 -2.52 15.95 -0.50
N GLY A 340 -1.89 15.54 -1.57
CA GLY A 340 -0.50 15.88 -1.89
C GLY A 340 -0.05 15.17 -3.15
N GLY A 341 1.22 14.84 -3.21
CA GLY A 341 1.81 14.14 -4.35
C GLY A 341 3.24 13.71 -4.10
N GLY A 342 3.87 13.13 -5.13
CA GLY A 342 5.26 12.73 -5.07
C GLY A 342 5.55 11.53 -4.19
N ALA A 343 4.58 10.66 -3.91
CA ALA A 343 4.84 9.41 -3.20
C ALA A 343 6.00 8.66 -3.87
N HIS A 344 7.00 8.22 -3.07
CA HIS A 344 8.24 7.56 -3.52
C HIS A 344 9.19 8.47 -4.37
N ALA A 345 9.00 9.78 -4.39
CA ALA A 345 9.81 10.71 -5.17
C ALA A 345 10.32 11.87 -4.31
N ASP A 346 11.38 12.54 -4.78
CA ASP A 346 12.07 13.62 -4.07
C ASP A 346 11.17 14.85 -3.80
N ASP A 347 10.06 14.97 -4.52
CA ASP A 347 9.08 16.04 -4.36
C ASP A 347 7.86 15.65 -3.50
N GLU A 348 7.98 14.58 -2.72
CA GLU A 348 6.90 14.14 -1.82
C GLU A 348 6.42 15.29 -0.93
N HIS A 349 5.10 15.51 -0.92
CA HIS A 349 4.50 16.62 -0.19
C HIS A 349 3.04 16.41 0.17
N VAL A 350 2.60 17.19 1.17
CA VAL A 350 1.20 17.27 1.63
C VAL A 350 0.74 18.73 1.56
N LEU A 351 -0.49 18.96 1.11
CA LEU A 351 -1.16 20.25 1.13
C LEU A 351 -1.79 20.49 2.51
N VAL A 352 -1.24 21.42 3.27
CA VAL A 352 -1.62 21.69 4.66
C VAL A 352 -3.09 22.10 4.78
N ASP A 353 -3.56 22.97 3.88
CA ASP A 353 -4.92 23.48 3.92
C ASP A 353 -6.00 22.41 3.67
N ALA A 354 -5.62 21.27 3.08
CA ALA A 354 -6.53 20.15 2.86
C ALA A 354 -6.69 19.23 4.10
N LEU A 355 -5.75 19.27 5.06
CA LEU A 355 -5.73 18.36 6.21
C LEU A 355 -7.01 18.41 7.08
N PRO A 356 -7.55 19.60 7.44
CA PRO A 356 -8.76 19.67 8.26
C PRO A 356 -9.99 19.05 7.56
N ALA A 357 -10.15 19.33 6.27
CA ALA A 357 -11.25 18.79 5.48
C ALA A 357 -11.17 17.26 5.34
N ARG A 358 -9.95 16.72 5.14
CA ARG A 358 -9.71 15.27 5.07
C ARG A 358 -10.01 14.58 6.41
N ALA A 359 -9.52 15.13 7.53
CA ALA A 359 -9.85 14.60 8.86
C ALA A 359 -11.35 14.62 9.15
N ALA A 360 -12.04 15.71 8.76
CA ALA A 360 -13.50 15.81 8.90
C ALA A 360 -14.24 14.77 8.03
N LEU A 361 -13.78 14.53 6.80
CA LEU A 361 -14.35 13.52 5.92
C LEU A 361 -14.19 12.11 6.51
N ILE A 362 -13.00 11.77 7.03
CA ILE A 362 -12.75 10.48 7.71
C ILE A 362 -13.72 10.33 8.90
N ALA A 363 -13.78 11.32 9.78
CA ALA A 363 -14.66 11.29 10.94
C ALA A 363 -16.13 11.17 10.55
N GLY A 364 -16.59 11.95 9.55
CA GLY A 364 -17.95 11.89 9.05
C GLY A 364 -18.31 10.53 8.46
N LEU A 365 -17.40 9.91 7.70
CA LEU A 365 -17.60 8.57 7.14
C LEU A 365 -17.69 7.49 8.23
N ILE A 366 -16.83 7.55 9.25
CA ILE A 366 -16.89 6.63 10.39
C ILE A 366 -18.27 6.74 11.04
N ALA A 367 -18.72 7.96 11.38
CA ALA A 367 -19.99 8.20 12.02
C ALA A 367 -21.17 7.72 11.15
N ASP A 368 -21.11 7.96 9.83
CA ASP A 368 -22.16 7.56 8.88
C ASP A 368 -22.27 6.03 8.74
N VAL A 369 -21.14 5.31 8.70
CA VAL A 369 -21.14 3.83 8.65
C VAL A 369 -21.62 3.21 9.95
N LEU A 370 -21.31 3.82 11.09
CA LEU A 370 -21.73 3.35 12.41
C LEU A 370 -23.20 3.67 12.71
N ALA A 371 -23.77 4.67 12.07
CA ALA A 371 -25.19 5.03 12.27
C ALA A 371 -26.09 3.82 11.98
N PRO A 372 -27.19 3.65 12.73
CA PRO A 372 -28.20 2.66 12.39
C PRO A 372 -28.75 2.92 10.98
N GLU A 373 -28.95 1.86 10.21
CA GLU A 373 -29.67 2.01 8.94
C GLU A 373 -31.07 2.58 9.21
N PRO A 374 -31.52 3.57 8.43
CA PRO A 374 -32.90 4.05 8.55
C PRO A 374 -33.82 2.84 8.39
N ARG A 375 -34.68 2.62 9.38
CA ARG A 375 -35.73 1.58 9.28
C ARG A 375 -36.57 1.91 8.04
N SER A 376 -36.53 1.01 7.06
CA SER A 376 -37.34 1.07 5.83
C SER A 376 -38.82 1.01 6.14
#